data_71b4957c6d16d008b5ccbb27a425869c
#
_entry.id   71b4957c6d16d008b5ccbb27a425869c
#
_cell.length_a   1.000
_cell.length_b   1.000
_cell.length_c   1.000
_cell.angle_alpha   90.00
_cell.angle_beta   90.00
_cell.angle_gamma   90.00
#
_symmetry.space_group_name_H-M   'P 1'
#
loop_
_entity.id
_entity.type
_entity.pdbx_description
1 polymer ?
#
loop_
_entity_poly.entity_id
_entity_poly.type
_entity_poly.pdbx_seq_one_letter_code
_entity_poly.pdbx_strand_id
1 'polypeptide(L)'
;MSIIVVSLVVAFPLLLALQLRNAELAALHTNIDHTARHDPVTNALTATAFATAMQNYAERRRKIATDAGGIMIAVVVETLDAISRRYGPQWADTVMLSLAEIIRTSVRSGDLVARLASNELGIFLPGASPENAQDIGARIRRRVSQAAFESEEAPLDLQLKLGGALFEGAEDFNRIRQLAGEMAFDSGTDDGEPIAIAKLPAA
;
A
#
# COMPACT_ATOMS: atom_id res chain seq x y z
N MET A 1 0.34 -61.74 13.84
CA MET A 1 -0.60 -60.61 14.03
C MET A 1 -0.10 -59.53 14.98
N SER A 2 0.81 -59.82 15.93
CA SER A 2 1.29 -58.80 16.90
C SER A 2 2.15 -57.64 16.34
N ILE A 3 2.99 -57.86 15.33
CA ILE A 3 3.94 -56.84 14.82
C ILE A 3 3.21 -55.71 14.09
N ILE A 4 2.17 -56.02 13.31
CA ILE A 4 1.42 -55.03 12.54
C ILE A 4 0.62 -54.11 13.48
N VAL A 5 0.03 -54.65 14.55
CA VAL A 5 -0.73 -53.86 15.53
C VAL A 5 0.18 -52.91 16.32
N VAL A 6 1.37 -53.37 16.72
CA VAL A 6 2.36 -52.56 17.44
C VAL A 6 2.89 -51.42 16.52
N SER A 7 3.16 -51.72 15.26
CA SER A 7 3.57 -50.69 14.28
C SER A 7 2.49 -49.63 14.08
N LEU A 8 1.21 -50.00 14.02
CA LEU A 8 0.11 -49.06 13.84
C LEU A 8 -0.09 -48.16 15.08
N VAL A 9 -0.01 -48.76 16.29
CA VAL A 9 -0.15 -48.01 17.56
C VAL A 9 0.93 -46.99 17.81
N VAL A 10 2.14 -47.24 17.31
CA VAL A 10 3.27 -46.29 17.45
C VAL A 10 3.32 -45.30 16.28
N ALA A 11 3.10 -45.77 15.06
CA ALA A 11 3.18 -44.92 13.87
C ALA A 11 2.01 -43.89 13.79
N PHE A 12 0.82 -44.25 14.21
CA PHE A 12 -0.35 -43.37 14.13
C PHE A 12 -0.19 -42.10 15.01
N PRO A 13 0.13 -42.17 16.31
CA PRO A 13 0.35 -40.96 17.11
C PRO A 13 1.55 -40.15 16.66
N LEU A 14 2.59 -40.78 16.12
CA LEU A 14 3.74 -40.08 15.57
C LEU A 14 3.40 -39.29 14.31
N LEU A 15 2.62 -39.91 13.40
CA LEU A 15 2.13 -39.22 12.19
C LEU A 15 1.14 -38.09 12.56
N LEU A 16 0.29 -38.30 13.55
CA LEU A 16 -0.64 -37.28 14.04
C LEU A 16 0.13 -36.10 14.64
N ALA A 17 1.12 -36.37 15.48
CA ALA A 17 1.98 -35.35 16.07
C ALA A 17 2.77 -34.58 14.98
N LEU A 18 3.27 -35.27 13.95
CA LEU A 18 3.95 -34.64 12.83
C LEU A 18 3.01 -33.73 12.01
N GLN A 19 1.78 -34.17 11.77
CA GLN A 19 0.78 -33.37 11.07
C GLN A 19 0.35 -32.15 11.86
N LEU A 20 0.17 -32.27 13.19
CA LEU A 20 -0.12 -31.14 14.06
C LEU A 20 1.01 -30.11 14.07
N ARG A 21 2.26 -30.55 14.16
CA ARG A 21 3.44 -29.65 14.06
C ARG A 21 3.54 -28.98 12.69
N ASN A 22 3.28 -29.70 11.63
CA ASN A 22 3.28 -29.12 10.28
C ASN A 22 2.15 -28.09 10.10
N ALA A 23 0.99 -28.30 10.69
CA ALA A 23 -0.11 -27.33 10.69
C ALA A 23 0.22 -26.08 11.51
N GLU A 24 0.86 -26.23 12.68
CA GLU A 24 1.38 -25.09 13.46
C GLU A 24 2.45 -24.30 12.70
N LEU A 25 3.40 -24.98 12.09
CA LEU A 25 4.43 -24.33 11.28
C LEU A 25 3.82 -23.61 10.07
N ALA A 26 2.85 -24.21 9.40
CA ALA A 26 2.14 -23.57 8.29
C ALA A 26 1.38 -22.32 8.77
N ALA A 27 0.71 -22.38 9.92
CA ALA A 27 0.03 -21.22 10.50
C ALA A 27 0.99 -20.09 10.91
N LEU A 28 2.15 -20.44 11.46
CA LEU A 28 3.21 -19.49 11.79
C LEU A 28 3.80 -18.84 10.51
N HIS A 29 4.04 -19.63 9.46
CA HIS A 29 4.52 -19.09 8.18
C HIS A 29 3.52 -18.15 7.54
N THR A 30 2.22 -18.47 7.54
CA THR A 30 1.19 -17.57 7.01
C THR A 30 1.09 -16.27 7.79
N ASN A 31 1.24 -16.30 9.11
CA ASN A 31 1.27 -15.11 9.94
C ASN A 31 2.53 -14.24 9.70
N ILE A 32 3.69 -14.87 9.55
CA ILE A 32 4.96 -14.18 9.24
C ILE A 32 4.86 -13.55 7.86
N ASP A 33 4.35 -14.28 6.85
CA ASP A 33 4.16 -13.76 5.50
C ASP A 33 3.17 -12.60 5.44
N HIS A 34 2.08 -12.67 6.20
CA HIS A 34 1.12 -11.57 6.27
C HIS A 34 1.73 -10.34 6.93
N THR A 35 2.42 -10.49 8.06
CA THR A 35 3.09 -9.39 8.77
C THR A 35 4.25 -8.81 7.95
N ALA A 36 4.96 -9.63 7.16
CA ALA A 36 6.00 -9.15 6.26
C ALA A 36 5.44 -8.36 5.05
N ARG A 37 4.20 -8.61 4.65
CA ARG A 37 3.58 -7.99 3.48
C ARG A 37 2.68 -6.80 3.78
N HIS A 38 2.16 -6.69 5.00
CA HIS A 38 1.22 -5.64 5.38
C HIS A 38 1.75 -4.83 6.57
N ASP A 39 1.53 -3.53 6.51
CA ASP A 39 1.84 -2.61 7.59
C ASP A 39 0.88 -2.85 8.77
N PRO A 40 1.37 -3.01 10.01
CA PRO A 40 0.55 -3.39 11.16
C PRO A 40 -0.46 -2.30 11.58
N VAL A 41 -0.20 -1.04 11.25
CA VAL A 41 -1.08 0.09 11.59
C VAL A 41 -2.19 0.24 10.57
N THR A 42 -1.83 0.32 9.29
CA THR A 42 -2.77 0.65 8.21
C THR A 42 -3.35 -0.57 7.52
N ASN A 43 -2.78 -1.75 7.76
CA ASN A 43 -3.06 -2.97 7.01
C ASN A 43 -2.92 -2.82 5.47
N ALA A 44 -2.24 -1.76 5.02
CA ALA A 44 -1.84 -1.58 3.63
C ALA A 44 -0.59 -2.43 3.32
N LEU A 45 -0.24 -2.62 2.06
CA LEU A 45 1.01 -3.31 1.72
C LEU A 45 2.21 -2.55 2.31
N THR A 46 3.25 -3.29 2.68
CA THR A 46 4.57 -2.68 2.94
C THR A 46 5.21 -2.20 1.64
N ALA A 47 6.16 -1.26 1.72
CA ALA A 47 6.88 -0.75 0.55
C ALA A 47 7.51 -1.87 -0.29
N THR A 48 8.11 -2.89 0.36
CA THR A 48 8.71 -4.04 -0.30
C THR A 48 7.68 -4.91 -1.02
N ALA A 49 6.57 -5.20 -0.37
CA ALA A 49 5.48 -5.99 -0.97
C ALA A 49 4.84 -5.24 -2.15
N PHE A 50 4.71 -3.93 -2.04
CA PHE A 50 4.18 -3.07 -3.09
C PHE A 50 5.11 -3.02 -4.32
N ALA A 51 6.41 -2.79 -4.12
CA ALA A 51 7.41 -2.82 -5.19
C ALA A 51 7.40 -4.17 -5.93
N THR A 52 7.39 -5.27 -5.16
CA THR A 52 7.32 -6.62 -5.73
C THR A 52 6.03 -6.84 -6.54
N ALA A 53 4.89 -6.34 -6.05
CA ALA A 53 3.61 -6.47 -6.76
C ALA A 53 3.58 -5.65 -8.06
N MET A 54 4.15 -4.44 -8.06
CA MET A 54 4.31 -3.61 -9.26
C MET A 54 5.21 -4.29 -10.31
N GLN A 55 6.37 -4.82 -9.90
CA GLN A 55 7.27 -5.57 -10.78
C GLN A 55 6.58 -6.79 -11.40
N ASN A 56 5.91 -7.60 -10.57
CA ASN A 56 5.17 -8.77 -11.03
C ASN A 56 4.04 -8.42 -12.01
N TYR A 57 3.41 -7.25 -11.83
CA TYR A 57 2.42 -6.74 -12.79
C TYR A 57 3.08 -6.40 -14.12
N ALA A 58 4.15 -5.62 -14.12
CA ALA A 58 4.88 -5.22 -15.31
C ALA A 58 5.39 -6.43 -16.10
N GLU A 59 5.97 -7.44 -15.43
CA GLU A 59 6.47 -8.66 -16.04
C GLU A 59 5.35 -9.51 -16.69
N ARG A 60 4.21 -9.65 -16.01
CA ARG A 60 3.06 -10.38 -16.55
C ARG A 60 2.47 -9.67 -17.78
N ARG A 61 2.33 -8.37 -17.73
CA ARG A 61 1.77 -7.59 -18.85
C ARG A 61 2.71 -7.55 -20.05
N ARG A 62 4.03 -7.46 -19.84
CA ARG A 62 5.02 -7.51 -20.93
C ARG A 62 4.89 -8.75 -21.82
N LYS A 63 4.37 -9.87 -21.28
CA LYS A 63 4.12 -11.11 -22.03
C LYS A 63 2.84 -11.05 -22.88
N ILE A 64 1.93 -10.12 -22.63
CA ILE A 64 0.60 -10.08 -23.21
C ILE A 64 0.36 -8.82 -24.05
N ALA A 65 0.96 -7.69 -23.69
CA ALA A 65 0.78 -6.40 -24.34
C ALA A 65 2.04 -5.54 -24.24
N THR A 66 2.24 -4.68 -25.25
CA THR A 66 3.36 -3.73 -25.32
C THR A 66 3.27 -2.63 -24.25
N ASP A 67 2.06 -2.33 -23.73
CA ASP A 67 1.79 -1.22 -22.82
C ASP A 67 1.59 -1.72 -21.38
N ALA A 68 2.65 -2.21 -20.78
CA ALA A 68 2.65 -2.71 -19.39
C ALA A 68 2.85 -1.58 -18.36
N GLY A 69 2.18 -0.43 -18.54
CA GLY A 69 2.34 0.75 -17.72
C GLY A 69 1.25 0.93 -16.69
N GLY A 70 1.37 2.00 -15.93
CA GLY A 70 0.40 2.45 -14.94
C GLY A 70 0.82 3.77 -14.31
N ILE A 71 0.05 4.19 -13.33
CA ILE A 71 0.35 5.40 -12.56
C ILE A 71 0.55 5.00 -11.10
N MET A 72 1.67 5.44 -10.54
CA MET A 72 1.86 5.44 -9.09
C MET A 72 1.56 6.82 -8.55
N ILE A 73 0.71 6.90 -7.51
CA ILE A 73 0.42 8.14 -6.79
C ILE A 73 1.08 8.05 -5.41
N ALA A 74 1.88 9.05 -5.07
CA ALA A 74 2.33 9.30 -3.72
C ALA A 74 1.33 10.22 -3.00
N VAL A 75 0.91 9.83 -1.81
CA VAL A 75 0.03 10.62 -0.92
C VAL A 75 0.82 10.91 0.34
N VAL A 76 1.23 12.16 0.52
CA VAL A 76 2.06 12.61 1.65
C VAL A 76 1.22 13.45 2.61
N VAL A 77 1.26 13.10 3.89
CA VAL A 77 0.67 13.90 4.96
C VAL A 77 1.73 14.83 5.52
N GLU A 78 1.71 16.10 5.12
CA GLU A 78 2.74 17.07 5.49
C GLU A 78 2.70 17.43 6.97
N THR A 79 1.51 17.49 7.55
CA THR A 79 1.30 17.87 8.95
C THR A 79 1.43 16.73 9.95
N LEU A 80 1.72 15.48 9.51
CA LEU A 80 1.71 14.31 10.39
C LEU A 80 2.69 14.41 11.55
N ASP A 81 3.90 14.92 11.30
CA ASP A 81 4.91 15.11 12.34
C ASP A 81 4.48 16.15 13.40
N ALA A 82 3.78 17.19 12.97
CA ALA A 82 3.22 18.18 13.89
C ALA A 82 2.10 17.58 14.75
N ILE A 83 1.24 16.75 14.15
CA ILE A 83 0.19 16.00 14.86
C ILE A 83 0.82 15.05 15.89
N SER A 84 1.84 14.27 15.46
CA SER A 84 2.55 13.34 16.35
C SER A 84 3.21 14.04 17.55
N ARG A 85 3.83 15.21 17.32
CA ARG A 85 4.44 16.00 18.41
C ARG A 85 3.43 16.59 19.36
N ARG A 86 2.27 17.04 18.86
CA ARG A 86 1.26 17.73 19.65
C ARG A 86 0.34 16.77 20.41
N TYR A 87 -0.11 15.71 19.75
CA TYR A 87 -1.15 14.80 20.27
C TYR A 87 -0.64 13.39 20.57
N GLY A 88 0.62 13.11 20.25
CA GLY A 88 1.25 11.80 20.44
C GLY A 88 1.21 10.91 19.20
N PRO A 89 2.07 9.86 19.18
CA PRO A 89 2.23 8.97 18.01
C PRO A 89 0.97 8.18 17.69
N GLN A 90 0.13 7.85 18.68
CA GLN A 90 -1.11 7.12 18.47
C GLN A 90 -2.11 7.90 17.59
N TRP A 91 -2.11 9.24 17.69
CA TRP A 91 -2.92 10.07 16.82
C TRP A 91 -2.42 10.07 15.38
N ALA A 92 -1.11 10.11 15.18
CA ALA A 92 -0.52 9.97 13.84
C ALA A 92 -0.87 8.62 13.21
N ASP A 93 -0.82 7.54 13.98
CA ASP A 93 -1.23 6.21 13.52
C ASP A 93 -2.72 6.14 13.18
N THR A 94 -3.59 6.75 13.99
CA THR A 94 -5.03 6.83 13.71
C THR A 94 -5.32 7.60 12.42
N VAL A 95 -4.63 8.72 12.19
CA VAL A 95 -4.74 9.50 10.95
C VAL A 95 -4.32 8.66 9.74
N MET A 96 -3.19 7.96 9.82
CA MET A 96 -2.69 7.11 8.73
C MET A 96 -3.60 5.92 8.45
N LEU A 97 -4.17 5.30 9.50
CA LEU A 97 -5.17 4.23 9.35
C LEU A 97 -6.42 4.74 8.63
N SER A 98 -6.99 5.85 9.09
CA SER A 98 -8.19 6.46 8.50
C SER A 98 -7.95 6.88 7.05
N LEU A 99 -6.77 7.45 6.75
CA LEU A 99 -6.40 7.84 5.40
C LEU A 99 -6.25 6.61 4.49
N ALA A 100 -5.62 5.54 4.96
CA ALA A 100 -5.50 4.29 4.20
C ALA A 100 -6.88 3.70 3.87
N GLU A 101 -7.85 3.78 4.79
CA GLU A 101 -9.22 3.31 4.55
C GLU A 101 -9.97 4.19 3.56
N ILE A 102 -9.85 5.51 3.66
CA ILE A 102 -10.39 6.46 2.68
C ILE A 102 -9.84 6.15 1.28
N ILE A 103 -8.54 5.91 1.16
CA ILE A 103 -7.90 5.57 -0.12
C ILE A 103 -8.43 4.24 -0.64
N ARG A 104 -8.48 3.18 0.17
CA ARG A 104 -8.99 1.86 -0.24
C ARG A 104 -10.41 1.94 -0.79
N THR A 105 -11.27 2.70 -0.13
CA THR A 105 -12.65 2.90 -0.61
C THR A 105 -12.75 3.85 -1.79
N SER A 106 -11.66 4.52 -2.15
CA SER A 106 -11.57 5.45 -3.28
C SER A 106 -10.96 4.82 -4.54
N VAL A 107 -10.42 3.61 -4.45
CA VAL A 107 -9.80 2.89 -5.57
C VAL A 107 -10.57 1.60 -5.87
N ARG A 108 -10.31 0.96 -7.01
CA ARG A 108 -10.93 -0.32 -7.39
C ARG A 108 -10.15 -1.50 -6.79
N SER A 109 -10.77 -2.68 -6.76
CA SER A 109 -10.18 -3.89 -6.19
C SER A 109 -8.88 -4.37 -6.88
N GLY A 110 -8.60 -3.91 -8.09
CA GLY A 110 -7.36 -4.20 -8.83
C GLY A 110 -6.21 -3.23 -8.54
N ASP A 111 -6.48 -2.13 -7.87
CA ASP A 111 -5.48 -1.14 -7.50
C ASP A 111 -4.81 -1.57 -6.19
N LEU A 112 -3.55 -1.15 -6.01
CA LEU A 112 -2.78 -1.49 -4.81
C LEU A 112 -2.59 -0.26 -3.93
N VAL A 113 -2.67 -0.46 -2.62
CA VAL A 113 -2.43 0.58 -1.61
C VAL A 113 -1.35 0.10 -0.66
N ALA A 114 -0.36 0.94 -0.39
CA ALA A 114 0.78 0.62 0.46
C ALA A 114 1.13 1.76 1.41
N ARG A 115 1.78 1.43 2.53
CA ARG A 115 2.48 2.40 3.38
C ARG A 115 3.96 2.41 2.99
N LEU A 116 4.42 3.54 2.46
CA LEU A 116 5.78 3.69 1.94
C LEU A 116 6.73 4.31 2.97
N ALA A 117 6.20 5.18 3.84
CA ALA A 117 6.92 5.79 4.95
C ALA A 117 5.95 6.11 6.11
N SER A 118 6.46 6.68 7.19
CA SER A 118 5.65 7.10 8.35
C SER A 118 4.47 7.99 7.94
N ASN A 119 4.70 8.92 7.03
CA ASN A 119 3.74 9.94 6.56
C ASN A 119 3.36 9.79 5.08
N GLU A 120 3.70 8.66 4.43
CA GLU A 120 3.50 8.47 2.98
C GLU A 120 2.74 7.18 2.70
N LEU A 121 1.65 7.29 1.93
CA LEU A 121 0.97 6.15 1.31
C LEU A 121 1.20 6.17 -0.21
N GLY A 122 1.32 4.97 -0.79
CA GLY A 122 1.43 4.77 -2.23
C GLY A 122 0.19 4.11 -2.79
N ILE A 123 -0.22 4.51 -3.98
CA ILE A 123 -1.32 3.90 -4.73
C ILE A 123 -0.77 3.51 -6.10
N PHE A 124 -0.96 2.28 -6.51
CA PHE A 124 -0.66 1.87 -7.87
C PHE A 124 -1.93 1.56 -8.63
N LEU A 125 -2.10 2.24 -9.75
CA LEU A 125 -3.22 2.16 -10.67
C LEU A 125 -2.78 1.47 -11.96
N PRO A 126 -2.95 0.14 -12.07
CA PRO A 126 -2.54 -0.62 -13.24
C PRO A 126 -3.27 -0.18 -14.50
N GLY A 127 -2.55 0.21 -15.56
CA GLY A 127 -3.12 0.61 -16.85
C GLY A 127 -4.07 1.82 -16.78
N ALA A 128 -3.95 2.67 -15.77
CA ALA A 128 -4.75 3.89 -15.65
C ALA A 128 -4.19 4.99 -16.54
N SER A 129 -5.11 5.83 -17.05
CA SER A 129 -4.76 7.09 -17.72
C SER A 129 -4.57 8.23 -16.70
N PRO A 130 -3.91 9.33 -17.08
CA PRO A 130 -3.80 10.52 -16.24
C PRO A 130 -5.15 11.05 -15.75
N GLU A 131 -6.19 11.04 -16.60
CA GLU A 131 -7.54 11.50 -16.25
C GLU A 131 -8.14 10.63 -15.13
N ASN A 132 -7.98 9.30 -15.21
CA ASN A 132 -8.42 8.39 -14.16
C ASN A 132 -7.71 8.65 -12.83
N ALA A 133 -6.42 8.98 -12.87
CA ALA A 133 -5.67 9.33 -11.67
C ALA A 133 -6.13 10.65 -11.06
N GLN A 134 -6.42 11.67 -11.90
CA GLN A 134 -6.99 12.94 -11.46
C GLN A 134 -8.34 12.74 -10.75
N ASP A 135 -9.24 11.92 -11.33
CA ASP A 135 -10.53 11.60 -10.71
C ASP A 135 -10.39 10.93 -9.35
N ILE A 136 -9.41 10.02 -9.22
CA ILE A 136 -9.11 9.35 -7.95
C ILE A 136 -8.58 10.36 -6.93
N GLY A 137 -7.65 11.24 -7.33
CA GLY A 137 -7.11 12.27 -6.46
C GLY A 137 -8.16 13.25 -5.96
N ALA A 138 -9.03 13.73 -6.87
CA ALA A 138 -10.16 14.59 -6.51
C ALA A 138 -11.11 13.90 -5.52
N ARG A 139 -11.37 12.59 -5.72
CA ARG A 139 -12.19 11.78 -4.81
C ARG A 139 -11.55 11.63 -3.43
N ILE A 140 -10.24 11.36 -3.38
CA ILE A 140 -9.50 11.24 -2.11
C ILE A 140 -9.54 12.59 -1.37
N ARG A 141 -9.17 13.70 -2.01
CA ARG A 141 -9.19 15.04 -1.39
C ARG A 141 -10.56 15.38 -0.82
N ARG A 142 -11.64 15.17 -1.62
CA ARG A 142 -13.02 15.43 -1.18
C ARG A 142 -13.40 14.58 0.03
N ARG A 143 -13.05 13.29 0.05
CA ARG A 143 -13.38 12.41 1.17
C ARG A 143 -12.59 12.76 2.43
N VAL A 144 -11.34 13.14 2.28
CA VAL A 144 -10.52 13.60 3.41
C VAL A 144 -11.07 14.90 3.98
N SER A 145 -11.47 15.87 3.14
CA SER A 145 -12.08 17.12 3.62
C SER A 145 -13.44 16.90 4.29
N GLN A 146 -14.15 15.81 3.97
CA GLN A 146 -15.42 15.43 4.60
C GLN A 146 -15.23 14.56 5.85
N ALA A 147 -14.07 13.93 6.00
CA ALA A 147 -13.76 13.14 7.17
C ALA A 147 -13.45 14.08 8.34
N ALA A 148 -14.22 13.94 9.43
CA ALA A 148 -13.92 14.67 10.65
C ALA A 148 -12.71 14.01 11.33
N PHE A 149 -11.53 14.56 11.09
CA PHE A 149 -10.35 14.25 11.89
C PHE A 149 -10.40 15.17 13.12
N GLU A 150 -11.00 14.68 14.20
CA GLU A 150 -11.18 15.45 15.44
C GLU A 150 -10.29 14.85 16.53
N SER A 151 -9.51 15.70 17.19
CA SER A 151 -8.94 15.41 18.49
C SER A 151 -9.90 15.89 19.58
N GLU A 152 -9.69 15.48 20.84
CA GLU A 152 -10.49 15.95 21.98
C GLU A 152 -10.47 17.50 22.14
N GLU A 153 -9.45 18.16 21.58
CA GLU A 153 -9.23 19.60 21.74
C GLU A 153 -9.65 20.42 20.51
N ALA A 154 -9.48 19.91 19.29
CA ALA A 154 -9.77 20.65 18.04
C ALA A 154 -9.77 19.76 16.80
N PRO A 155 -10.38 20.22 15.68
CA PRO A 155 -10.21 19.60 14.37
C PRO A 155 -8.74 19.56 13.97
N LEU A 156 -8.29 18.42 13.40
CA LEU A 156 -6.93 18.28 12.90
C LEU A 156 -6.86 18.84 11.47
N ASP A 157 -5.96 19.79 11.24
CA ASP A 157 -5.66 20.28 9.89
C ASP A 157 -4.75 19.29 9.17
N LEU A 158 -5.32 18.53 8.23
CA LEU A 158 -4.61 17.56 7.41
C LEU A 158 -4.23 18.18 6.07
N GLN A 159 -2.96 18.51 5.93
CA GLN A 159 -2.41 18.94 4.64
C GLN A 159 -1.89 17.73 3.87
N LEU A 160 -2.60 17.43 2.76
CA LEU A 160 -2.27 16.35 1.86
C LEU A 160 -1.62 16.89 0.60
N LYS A 161 -0.50 16.27 0.22
CA LYS A 161 0.15 16.44 -1.07
C LYS A 161 0.03 15.16 -1.87
N LEU A 162 -0.44 15.28 -3.11
CA LEU A 162 -0.62 14.16 -4.03
C LEU A 162 0.18 14.41 -5.30
N GLY A 163 1.04 13.46 -5.67
CA GLY A 163 1.78 13.50 -6.91
C GLY A 163 1.79 12.16 -7.61
N GLY A 164 1.78 12.16 -8.93
CA GLY A 164 1.68 10.97 -9.76
C GLY A 164 2.88 10.78 -10.68
N ALA A 165 3.34 9.56 -10.82
CA ALA A 165 4.31 9.13 -11.81
C ALA A 165 3.67 8.16 -12.79
N LEU A 166 3.54 8.57 -14.06
CA LEU A 166 3.15 7.71 -15.16
C LEU A 166 4.39 6.98 -15.68
N PHE A 167 4.34 5.68 -15.79
CA PHE A 167 5.43 4.87 -16.31
C PHE A 167 4.94 3.78 -17.25
N GLU A 168 5.82 3.33 -18.15
CA GLU A 168 5.58 2.28 -19.13
C GLU A 168 6.63 1.17 -18.93
N GLY A 169 6.19 -0.09 -18.93
CA GLY A 169 7.10 -1.22 -18.77
C GLY A 169 7.57 -1.49 -17.34
N ALA A 170 8.68 -2.23 -17.23
CA ALA A 170 9.29 -2.59 -15.96
C ALA A 170 10.35 -1.54 -15.60
N GLU A 171 9.96 -0.59 -14.80
CA GLU A 171 10.83 0.49 -14.31
C GLU A 171 11.23 0.24 -12.84
N ASP A 172 12.33 0.86 -12.42
CA ASP A 172 12.78 0.80 -11.03
C ASP A 172 11.79 1.52 -10.11
N PHE A 173 11.37 0.82 -9.06
CA PHE A 173 10.40 1.34 -8.11
C PHE A 173 10.86 2.64 -7.44
N ASN A 174 12.16 2.77 -7.11
CA ASN A 174 12.66 3.95 -6.43
C ASN A 174 12.59 5.18 -7.34
N ARG A 175 12.85 5.01 -8.66
CA ARG A 175 12.70 6.08 -9.64
C ARG A 175 11.24 6.53 -9.77
N ILE A 176 10.31 5.56 -9.84
CA ILE A 176 8.86 5.85 -9.90
C ILE A 176 8.43 6.61 -8.65
N ARG A 177 8.81 6.10 -7.46
CA ARG A 177 8.48 6.71 -6.16
C ARG A 177 9.07 8.10 -6.02
N GLN A 178 10.32 8.29 -6.43
CA GLN A 178 10.99 9.59 -6.38
C GLN A 178 10.23 10.61 -7.23
N LEU A 179 9.90 10.28 -8.48
CA LEU A 179 9.15 11.18 -9.36
C LEU A 179 7.76 11.51 -8.80
N ALA A 180 7.03 10.51 -8.28
CA ALA A 180 5.74 10.74 -7.67
C ALA A 180 5.84 11.65 -6.42
N GLY A 181 6.90 11.50 -5.63
CA GLY A 181 7.20 12.36 -4.48
C GLY A 181 7.52 13.80 -4.91
N GLU A 182 8.35 13.99 -5.92
CA GLU A 182 8.65 15.31 -6.49
C GLU A 182 7.38 16.01 -6.96
N MET A 183 6.53 15.31 -7.70
CA MET A 183 5.23 15.83 -8.14
C MET A 183 4.29 16.15 -6.97
N ALA A 184 4.35 15.39 -5.87
CA ALA A 184 3.57 15.69 -4.67
C ALA A 184 4.00 17.03 -4.03
N PHE A 185 5.29 17.34 -4.03
CA PHE A 185 5.78 18.63 -3.53
C PHE A 185 5.42 19.80 -4.47
N ASP A 186 5.47 19.58 -5.77
CA ASP A 186 5.13 20.61 -6.78
C ASP A 186 3.61 20.90 -6.81
N SER A 187 2.76 19.96 -6.47
CA SER A 187 1.30 20.13 -6.44
C SER A 187 0.77 21.14 -5.39
N GLY A 188 1.66 21.76 -4.61
CA GLY A 188 1.34 22.84 -3.68
C GLY A 188 1.24 24.23 -4.33
N THR A 189 1.59 24.39 -5.61
CA THR A 189 1.56 25.64 -6.35
C THR A 189 0.43 25.63 -7.38
N ASP A 190 -0.74 26.05 -6.94
CA ASP A 190 -1.78 26.90 -7.61
C ASP A 190 -2.36 26.54 -9.01
N ASP A 191 -2.21 25.32 -9.52
CA ASP A 191 -2.81 24.99 -10.84
C ASP A 191 -4.22 24.36 -10.77
N GLY A 192 -4.83 24.25 -9.59
CA GLY A 192 -6.20 23.72 -9.44
C GLY A 192 -6.37 22.23 -9.74
N GLU A 193 -5.30 21.55 -10.16
CA GLU A 193 -5.33 20.12 -10.42
C GLU A 193 -5.24 19.31 -9.11
N PRO A 194 -6.07 18.24 -8.99
CA PRO A 194 -6.04 17.39 -7.79
C PRO A 194 -4.72 16.68 -7.55
N ILE A 195 -3.97 16.35 -8.63
CA ILE A 195 -2.67 15.65 -8.59
C ILE A 195 -1.78 16.23 -9.68
N ALA A 196 -0.54 16.59 -9.36
CA ALA A 196 0.48 16.81 -10.39
C ALA A 196 0.99 15.45 -10.90
N ILE A 197 0.96 15.22 -12.21
CA ILE A 197 1.40 13.95 -12.81
C ILE A 197 2.49 14.22 -13.84
N ALA A 198 3.62 13.52 -13.70
CA ALA A 198 4.67 13.53 -14.70
C ALA A 198 4.91 12.13 -15.28
N LYS A 199 5.35 12.08 -16.54
CA LYS A 199 5.77 10.82 -17.18
C LYS A 199 7.23 10.57 -16.83
N LEU A 200 7.51 9.33 -16.38
CA LEU A 200 8.88 8.89 -16.12
C LEU A 200 9.62 8.83 -17.46
N PRO A 201 10.79 9.51 -17.61
CA PRO A 201 11.58 9.44 -18.82
C PRO A 201 12.10 8.00 -19.03
N ALA A 202 12.02 7.51 -20.27
CA ALA A 202 12.58 6.22 -20.64
C ALA A 202 14.08 6.17 -20.29
N ALA A 203 14.54 5.03 -19.79
CA ALA A 203 15.95 4.83 -19.43
C ALA A 203 16.81 4.58 -20.65
#